data_7332f9cb711d3dbbec710b6ab9fd9d54
#
_entry.id   7332f9cb711d3dbbec710b6ab9fd9d54
#
_cell.length_a   1.000
_cell.length_b   1.000
_cell.length_c   1.000
_cell.angle_alpha   90.00
_cell.angle_beta   90.00
_cell.angle_gamma   90.00
#
_symmetry.space_group_name_H-M   'P 1'
#
loop_
_entity.id
_entity.type
_entity.pdbx_description
1 polymer ?
#
loop_
_entity_poly.entity_id
_entity_poly.type
_entity_poly.pdbx_seq_one_letter_code
_entity_poly.pdbx_strand_id
1 'polypeptide(L)'
;SHSVREGSAGDQTVWLLRTMPTLYPIYEWDGATNAYRLDKNGNRIFDYGNNRTSWSGTNPLADDTYNNAPWTHDDVSNRTYFEITFIPGLKWRTNFSVDFYQYNYDGYVNSEYGYASGYKGSAYKESDRNLSYTLNNLLTYEKSFGDHSLSVLLGQEAYALEYKLLSAEKQGFPFPGVTEIGSAAVMSSMNSYTDKYRLLSWLSRVEYDYKDRYYVSGSFRTDGSSRFHPDNRWGKFWSLGGSWRISNEEFMKPYSSWLDNLKLKASYGAVGNDNLGTYYAYQGLYATGMNNYRDPGVMVSRLSNKELKWETNLQFNVGLDFAVLNKLSGSVEWFSRKSKDLLFTLPMAPSTGMSGIDRNIGDVKNQGVEFSLNYAAISNKDFKWTIDLNGTSYKNRITKLPQAEVNAG
;
A
#
# COMPACT_ATOMS: atom_id res chain seq x y z
N SER A 1 18.04 6.96 4.31
CA SER A 1 17.75 7.52 5.64
C SER A 1 17.98 6.48 6.71
N HIS A 2 18.33 6.90 7.88
CA HIS A 2 18.37 6.09 9.09
C HIS A 2 17.44 6.76 10.11
N SER A 3 16.52 6.02 10.70
CA SER A 3 15.67 6.54 11.77
C SER A 3 15.60 5.55 12.92
N VAL A 4 15.65 6.05 14.13
CA VAL A 4 15.45 5.30 15.37
C VAL A 4 14.24 5.88 16.06
N ARG A 5 13.33 5.03 16.50
CA ARG A 5 12.25 5.44 17.39
C ARG A 5 12.31 4.62 18.66
N GLU A 6 12.38 5.30 19.78
CA GLU A 6 12.14 4.70 21.08
C GLU A 6 10.62 4.61 21.29
N GLY A 7 10.12 3.45 21.64
CA GLY A 7 8.73 3.20 21.93
C GLY A 7 8.60 2.36 23.18
N SER A 8 7.51 2.52 23.93
CA SER A 8 7.13 1.54 24.94
C SER A 8 6.62 0.28 24.26
N ALA A 9 6.89 -0.90 24.82
CA ALA A 9 6.40 -2.19 24.31
C ALA A 9 4.88 -2.34 24.53
N GLY A 10 4.14 -1.32 24.16
CA GLY A 10 2.71 -1.27 24.21
C GLY A 10 2.25 -0.04 23.48
N ASP A 11 1.95 -0.18 22.21
CA ASP A 11 1.26 0.83 21.36
C ASP A 11 -0.12 1.24 21.96
N GLN A 12 -0.43 0.75 23.15
CA GLN A 12 -1.70 0.93 23.84
C GLN A 12 -1.67 2.07 24.87
N THR A 13 -0.52 2.72 25.14
CA THR A 13 -0.44 3.74 26.20
C THR A 13 -1.46 4.85 26.00
N VAL A 14 -1.59 5.39 24.79
CA VAL A 14 -2.59 6.44 24.50
C VAL A 14 -4.00 5.90 24.59
N TRP A 15 -4.26 4.67 24.15
CA TRP A 15 -5.58 4.04 24.26
C TRP A 15 -5.93 3.74 25.71
N LEU A 16 -4.99 3.22 26.51
CA LEU A 16 -5.16 2.99 27.92
C LEU A 16 -5.43 4.28 28.71
N LEU A 17 -4.69 5.35 28.44
CA LEU A 17 -4.92 6.67 29.05
C LEU A 17 -6.33 7.24 28.73
N ARG A 18 -6.92 6.86 27.60
CA ARG A 18 -8.27 7.27 27.22
C ARG A 18 -9.39 6.41 27.80
N THR A 19 -9.11 5.14 28.07
CA THR A 19 -10.14 4.15 28.43
C THR A 19 -10.07 3.68 29.87
N MET A 20 -8.91 3.85 30.51
CA MET A 20 -8.73 3.52 31.94
C MET A 20 -9.47 4.55 32.80
N PRO A 21 -10.26 4.09 33.79
CA PRO A 21 -10.91 5.02 34.74
C PRO A 21 -9.89 5.89 35.49
N THR A 22 -10.17 7.18 35.57
CA THR A 22 -9.33 8.18 36.27
C THR A 22 -9.25 7.96 37.78
N LEU A 23 -10.10 7.09 38.31
CA LEU A 23 -10.09 6.69 39.73
C LEU A 23 -8.97 5.71 40.11
N TYR A 24 -8.32 5.11 39.09
CA TYR A 24 -7.25 4.17 39.38
C TYR A 24 -5.96 4.93 39.69
N PRO A 25 -5.33 4.66 40.86
CA PRO A 25 -4.10 5.34 41.26
C PRO A 25 -2.92 4.91 40.37
N ILE A 26 -1.97 5.81 40.16
CA ILE A 26 -0.73 5.52 39.45
C ILE A 26 0.23 4.72 40.34
N TYR A 27 0.29 5.05 41.62
CA TYR A 27 1.18 4.44 42.60
C TYR A 27 0.41 3.79 43.73
N GLU A 28 0.97 2.73 44.31
CA GLU A 28 0.39 2.05 45.45
C GLU A 28 0.31 2.97 46.67
N TRP A 29 -0.87 3.00 47.30
CA TRP A 29 -1.14 3.77 48.48
C TRP A 29 -1.37 2.84 49.67
N ASP A 30 -0.69 3.11 50.79
CA ASP A 30 -0.92 2.42 52.05
C ASP A 30 -1.85 3.25 52.95
N GLY A 31 -3.08 2.82 53.10
CA GLY A 31 -4.06 3.48 53.96
C GLY A 31 -3.76 3.43 55.44
N ALA A 32 -2.95 2.46 55.91
CA ALA A 32 -2.56 2.37 57.32
C ALA A 32 -1.52 3.41 57.71
N THR A 33 -0.57 3.67 56.83
CA THR A 33 0.50 4.68 57.05
C THR A 33 0.17 6.02 56.46
N ASN A 34 -0.90 6.14 55.70
CA ASN A 34 -1.30 7.33 54.94
C ASN A 34 -0.18 7.88 54.03
N ALA A 35 0.53 6.99 53.36
CA ALA A 35 1.67 7.31 52.50
C ALA A 35 1.76 6.42 51.26
N TYR A 36 2.52 6.82 50.25
CA TYR A 36 2.85 5.94 49.14
C TYR A 36 3.79 4.80 49.58
N ARG A 37 3.56 3.62 49.05
CA ARG A 37 4.48 2.50 49.22
C ARG A 37 5.74 2.75 48.41
N LEU A 38 6.91 2.49 49.04
CA LEU A 38 8.21 2.67 48.42
C LEU A 38 8.91 1.33 48.23
N ASP A 39 9.70 1.24 47.16
CA ASP A 39 10.62 0.13 46.93
C ASP A 39 11.88 0.25 47.86
N LYS A 40 12.80 -0.70 47.76
CA LYS A 40 14.06 -0.74 48.53
C LYS A 40 14.97 0.45 48.23
N ASN A 41 14.77 1.17 47.14
CA ASN A 41 15.54 2.31 46.70
C ASN A 41 14.87 3.65 47.05
N GLY A 42 13.69 3.63 47.65
CA GLY A 42 12.90 4.81 48.01
C GLY A 42 12.03 5.37 46.90
N ASN A 43 11.87 4.66 45.80
CA ASN A 43 10.98 5.06 44.70
C ASN A 43 9.53 4.60 44.99
N ARG A 44 8.52 5.34 44.51
CA ARG A 44 7.12 4.94 44.57
C ARG A 44 6.89 3.71 43.74
N ILE A 45 6.17 2.72 44.30
CA ILE A 45 5.79 1.51 43.58
C ILE A 45 4.57 1.81 42.72
N PHE A 46 4.60 1.45 41.45
CA PHE A 46 3.45 1.58 40.55
C PHE A 46 2.31 0.61 40.94
N ASP A 47 1.07 1.10 40.91
CA ASP A 47 -0.10 0.29 41.19
C ASP A 47 -0.59 -0.41 39.91
N TYR A 48 -0.34 -1.68 39.75
CA TYR A 48 -0.88 -2.52 38.67
C TYR A 48 -2.30 -3.04 38.93
N GLY A 49 -2.85 -2.76 40.12
CA GLY A 49 -4.24 -3.05 40.45
C GLY A 49 -4.64 -4.51 40.26
N ASN A 50 -3.88 -5.45 40.79
CA ASN A 50 -4.10 -6.90 40.64
C ASN A 50 -5.49 -7.36 41.09
N ASN A 51 -6.19 -6.58 41.93
CA ASN A 51 -7.55 -6.85 42.44
C ASN A 51 -8.63 -6.03 41.71
N ARG A 52 -8.31 -5.33 40.61
CA ARG A 52 -9.30 -4.56 39.85
C ARG A 52 -10.16 -5.50 39.02
N THR A 53 -11.43 -5.17 38.88
CA THR A 53 -12.38 -5.91 38.02
C THR A 53 -12.11 -5.67 36.54
N SER A 54 -11.48 -4.53 36.19
CA SER A 54 -11.09 -4.16 34.85
C SER A 54 -9.66 -3.61 34.87
N TRP A 55 -8.88 -3.86 33.81
CA TRP A 55 -7.50 -3.36 33.68
C TRP A 55 -6.57 -3.89 34.80
N SER A 56 -6.83 -5.08 35.32
CA SER A 56 -5.93 -5.75 36.25
C SER A 56 -4.58 -6.04 35.60
N GLY A 57 -3.50 -5.83 36.34
CA GLY A 57 -2.13 -6.03 35.86
C GLY A 57 -1.65 -4.98 34.88
N THR A 58 -2.31 -3.81 34.76
CA THR A 58 -1.98 -2.77 33.78
C THR A 58 -1.76 -1.42 34.44
N ASN A 59 -0.64 -0.77 34.13
CA ASN A 59 -0.37 0.61 34.49
C ASN A 59 0.38 1.30 33.34
N PRO A 60 -0.25 2.21 32.56
CA PRO A 60 0.36 2.79 31.37
C PRO A 60 1.68 3.51 31.61
N LEU A 61 1.85 4.19 32.77
CA LEU A 61 3.08 4.86 33.11
C LEU A 61 4.20 3.88 33.48
N ALA A 62 3.85 2.81 34.17
CA ALA A 62 4.81 1.76 34.51
C ALA A 62 5.25 0.99 33.25
N ASP A 63 4.29 0.70 32.36
CA ASP A 63 4.59 0.05 31.09
C ASP A 63 5.53 0.89 30.22
N ASP A 64 5.31 2.21 30.18
CA ASP A 64 6.20 3.14 29.48
C ASP A 64 7.59 3.26 30.13
N THR A 65 7.66 3.04 31.46
CA THR A 65 8.92 3.14 32.22
C THR A 65 9.76 1.87 32.13
N TYR A 66 9.13 0.70 32.17
CA TYR A 66 9.81 -0.60 32.33
C TYR A 66 9.87 -1.44 31.07
N ASN A 67 8.97 -1.21 30.13
CA ASN A 67 8.94 -1.92 28.87
C ASN A 67 9.63 -1.08 27.81
N ASN A 68 10.32 -1.74 26.88
CA ASN A 68 11.04 -1.06 25.81
C ASN A 68 10.69 -1.71 24.48
N ALA A 69 10.50 -0.89 23.46
CA ALA A 69 10.17 -1.34 22.11
C ALA A 69 10.82 -0.45 21.04
N PRO A 70 12.14 -0.29 21.06
CA PRO A 70 12.83 0.47 20.03
C PRO A 70 12.71 -0.25 18.69
N TRP A 71 12.59 0.53 17.65
CA TRP A 71 12.75 0.06 16.30
C TRP A 71 13.66 0.97 15.51
N THR A 72 14.42 0.37 14.63
CA THR A 72 15.30 1.07 13.70
C THR A 72 14.87 0.81 12.28
N HIS A 73 15.06 1.80 11.44
CA HIS A 73 14.66 1.77 10.06
C HIS A 73 15.76 2.39 9.20
N ASP A 74 16.31 1.59 8.30
CA ASP A 74 17.33 2.01 7.34
C ASP A 74 16.77 1.92 5.92
N ASP A 75 16.77 3.05 5.22
CA ASP A 75 16.40 3.15 3.81
C ASP A 75 17.59 3.60 2.99
N VAL A 76 17.89 2.84 1.96
CA VAL A 76 18.84 3.22 0.92
C VAL A 76 18.16 3.10 -0.44
N SER A 77 18.00 4.23 -1.12
CA SER A 77 17.49 4.29 -2.47
C SER A 77 18.55 4.85 -3.41
N ASN A 78 18.82 4.12 -4.49
CA ASN A 78 19.63 4.62 -5.59
C ASN A 78 18.81 4.65 -6.86
N ARG A 79 18.90 5.73 -7.61
CA ARG A 79 18.30 5.89 -8.94
C ARG A 79 19.33 6.48 -9.88
N THR A 80 19.77 5.67 -10.83
CA THR A 80 20.79 6.05 -11.82
C THR A 80 20.19 5.87 -13.20
N TYR A 81 20.49 6.78 -14.09
CA TYR A 81 20.12 6.63 -15.50
C TYR A 81 21.30 6.89 -16.40
N PHE A 82 21.22 6.30 -17.57
CA PHE A 82 22.11 6.56 -18.69
C PHE A 82 21.25 6.90 -19.91
N GLU A 83 21.58 7.98 -20.62
CA GLU A 83 20.84 8.44 -21.80
C GLU A 83 21.79 8.68 -22.96
N ILE A 84 21.40 8.21 -24.15
CA ILE A 84 22.07 8.48 -25.41
C ILE A 84 21.05 9.11 -26.37
N THR A 85 21.42 10.22 -26.99
CA THR A 85 20.71 10.78 -28.12
C THR A 85 21.43 10.33 -29.40
N PHE A 86 20.79 9.46 -30.19
CA PHE A 86 21.38 8.93 -31.42
C PHE A 86 21.31 9.94 -32.57
N ILE A 87 20.15 10.56 -32.73
CA ILE A 87 19.87 11.64 -33.70
C ILE A 87 18.87 12.61 -33.03
N PRO A 88 18.70 13.83 -33.53
CA PRO A 88 17.69 14.75 -33.06
C PRO A 88 16.31 14.08 -32.97
N GLY A 89 15.74 14.09 -31.79
CA GLY A 89 14.45 13.45 -31.45
C GLY A 89 14.50 11.97 -31.07
N LEU A 90 15.57 11.21 -31.34
CA LEU A 90 15.67 9.79 -30.98
C LEU A 90 16.61 9.61 -29.77
N LYS A 91 16.05 9.22 -28.66
CA LYS A 91 16.77 9.01 -27.39
C LYS A 91 16.54 7.60 -26.86
N TRP A 92 17.59 7.02 -26.32
CA TRP A 92 17.51 5.82 -25.52
C TRP A 92 17.94 6.12 -24.09
N ARG A 93 17.10 5.75 -23.12
CA ARG A 93 17.40 5.89 -21.70
C ARG A 93 17.24 4.56 -21.00
N THR A 94 18.28 4.17 -20.26
CA THR A 94 18.22 3.09 -19.28
C THR A 94 18.19 3.69 -17.88
N ASN A 95 17.20 3.30 -17.07
CA ASN A 95 17.14 3.66 -15.66
C ASN A 95 17.34 2.38 -14.84
N PHE A 96 18.20 2.46 -13.84
CA PHE A 96 18.42 1.41 -12.85
C PHE A 96 18.13 1.98 -11.46
N SER A 97 17.28 1.27 -10.73
CA SER A 97 16.93 1.64 -9.36
C SER A 97 17.14 0.45 -8.44
N VAL A 98 17.68 0.73 -7.25
CA VAL A 98 17.79 -0.22 -6.15
C VAL A 98 17.15 0.45 -4.93
N ASP A 99 16.21 -0.23 -4.30
CA ASP A 99 15.64 0.20 -3.02
C ASP A 99 15.90 -0.92 -2.00
N PHE A 100 16.60 -0.55 -0.95
CA PHE A 100 16.88 -1.40 0.20
C PHE A 100 16.22 -0.79 1.43
N TYR A 101 15.49 -1.63 2.16
CA TYR A 101 14.79 -1.30 3.37
C TYR A 101 15.11 -2.36 4.42
N GLN A 102 15.57 -1.93 5.58
CA GLN A 102 15.80 -2.78 6.74
C GLN A 102 15.03 -2.23 7.92
N TYR A 103 14.22 -3.06 8.54
CA TYR A 103 13.51 -2.77 9.78
C TYR A 103 13.96 -3.75 10.84
N ASN A 104 14.29 -3.26 12.04
CA ASN A 104 14.56 -4.09 13.20
C ASN A 104 13.70 -3.59 14.36
N TYR A 105 13.11 -4.51 15.08
CA TYR A 105 12.28 -4.27 16.25
C TYR A 105 12.82 -5.07 17.42
N ASP A 106 13.00 -4.42 18.57
CA ASP A 106 13.53 -4.99 19.81
C ASP A 106 12.54 -4.73 20.95
N GLY A 107 11.49 -5.55 21.07
CA GLY A 107 10.49 -5.45 22.13
C GLY A 107 10.91 -6.20 23.39
N TYR A 108 10.83 -5.55 24.54
CA TYR A 108 11.02 -6.16 25.86
C TYR A 108 9.88 -5.77 26.79
N VAL A 109 9.31 -6.77 27.47
CA VAL A 109 8.29 -6.61 28.50
C VAL A 109 8.86 -7.10 29.83
N ASN A 110 8.72 -6.26 30.84
CA ASN A 110 9.35 -6.41 32.15
C ASN A 110 9.01 -7.73 32.85
N SER A 111 10.00 -8.31 33.54
CA SER A 111 9.91 -9.60 34.24
C SER A 111 9.31 -9.53 35.65
N GLU A 112 9.24 -8.35 36.27
CA GLU A 112 8.79 -8.19 37.66
C GLU A 112 7.37 -7.62 37.78
N TYR A 113 6.98 -6.78 36.82
CA TYR A 113 5.74 -6.00 36.90
C TYR A 113 4.87 -6.22 35.67
N GLY A 114 3.56 -5.99 35.83
CA GLY A 114 2.61 -6.04 34.76
C GLY A 114 2.21 -7.47 34.33
N TYR A 115 1.61 -7.57 33.18
CA TYR A 115 1.03 -8.82 32.69
C TYR A 115 2.05 -9.93 32.43
N ALA A 116 3.29 -9.56 32.12
CA ALA A 116 4.35 -10.52 31.83
C ALA A 116 5.10 -11.05 33.06
N SER A 117 4.84 -10.52 34.24
CA SER A 117 5.48 -10.96 35.50
C SER A 117 5.23 -12.43 35.82
N GLY A 118 4.03 -12.96 35.49
CA GLY A 118 3.67 -14.35 35.71
C GLY A 118 4.53 -15.38 35.00
N TYR A 119 5.14 -15.01 33.87
CA TYR A 119 6.10 -15.82 33.10
C TYR A 119 7.49 -15.21 33.04
N LYS A 120 7.80 -14.29 33.95
CA LYS A 120 9.11 -13.62 34.13
C LYS A 120 9.57 -12.84 32.90
N GLY A 121 8.66 -12.07 32.28
CA GLY A 121 8.96 -11.20 31.16
C GLY A 121 9.04 -11.89 29.80
N SER A 122 9.00 -11.10 28.74
CA SER A 122 9.21 -11.56 27.37
C SER A 122 10.06 -10.59 26.59
N ALA A 123 10.76 -11.09 25.57
CA ALA A 123 11.37 -10.28 24.54
C ALA A 123 11.06 -10.84 23.16
N TYR A 124 10.72 -9.92 22.26
CA TYR A 124 10.45 -10.20 20.85
C TYR A 124 11.44 -9.40 20.00
N LYS A 125 12.12 -10.09 19.10
CA LYS A 125 13.01 -9.47 18.12
C LYS A 125 12.57 -9.82 16.72
N GLU A 126 12.55 -8.80 15.85
CA GLU A 126 12.18 -8.96 14.44
C GLU A 126 13.17 -8.20 13.56
N SER A 127 13.51 -8.80 12.47
CA SER A 127 14.36 -8.21 11.43
C SER A 127 13.73 -8.45 10.06
N ASP A 128 13.26 -7.38 9.44
CA ASP A 128 12.69 -7.36 8.11
C ASP A 128 13.66 -6.73 7.13
N ARG A 129 13.88 -7.41 6.03
CA ARG A 129 14.69 -6.91 4.94
C ARG A 129 13.91 -6.95 3.63
N ASN A 130 13.80 -5.81 2.99
CA ASN A 130 13.19 -5.68 1.67
C ASN A 130 14.23 -5.13 0.69
N LEU A 131 14.48 -5.87 -0.40
CA LEU A 131 15.40 -5.47 -1.44
C LEU A 131 14.70 -5.55 -2.78
N SER A 132 14.61 -4.43 -3.50
CA SER A 132 14.02 -4.41 -4.82
C SER A 132 14.92 -3.74 -5.86
N TYR A 133 14.79 -4.20 -7.09
CA TYR A 133 15.48 -3.70 -8.26
C TYR A 133 14.48 -3.40 -9.36
N THR A 134 14.67 -2.25 -10.01
CA THR A 134 13.96 -1.90 -11.24
C THR A 134 14.96 -1.54 -12.31
N LEU A 135 14.85 -2.21 -13.44
CA LEU A 135 15.57 -1.85 -14.66
C LEU A 135 14.56 -1.53 -15.74
N ASN A 136 14.61 -0.34 -16.30
CA ASN A 136 13.80 -0.03 -17.48
C ASN A 136 14.65 0.57 -18.60
N ASN A 137 14.31 0.20 -19.83
CA ASN A 137 14.92 0.66 -21.05
C ASN A 137 13.82 1.33 -21.87
N LEU A 138 14.02 2.59 -22.22
CA LEU A 138 13.06 3.41 -22.94
C LEU A 138 13.69 3.96 -24.22
N LEU A 139 13.06 3.71 -25.35
CA LEU A 139 13.41 4.33 -26.63
C LEU A 139 12.30 5.33 -26.99
N THR A 140 12.65 6.60 -27.04
CA THR A 140 11.71 7.69 -27.33
C THR A 140 12.09 8.37 -28.65
N TYR A 141 11.10 8.57 -29.50
CA TYR A 141 11.24 9.35 -30.71
C TYR A 141 10.23 10.50 -30.72
N GLU A 142 10.74 11.74 -30.82
CA GLU A 142 9.92 12.94 -30.83
C GLU A 142 10.27 13.76 -32.08
N LYS A 143 9.24 14.17 -32.84
CA LYS A 143 9.43 14.96 -34.04
C LYS A 143 8.26 15.92 -34.26
N SER A 144 8.57 17.17 -34.49
CA SER A 144 7.62 18.16 -34.99
C SER A 144 7.93 18.49 -36.44
N PHE A 145 6.91 18.55 -37.29
CA PHE A 145 7.02 18.87 -38.71
C PHE A 145 5.80 19.65 -39.15
N GLY A 146 6.01 20.96 -39.43
CA GLY A 146 4.93 21.91 -39.70
C GLY A 146 3.95 21.97 -38.51
N ASP A 147 2.69 21.71 -38.77
CA ASP A 147 1.61 21.72 -37.77
C ASP A 147 1.45 20.40 -37.02
N HIS A 148 2.32 19.44 -37.23
CA HIS A 148 2.24 18.09 -36.66
C HIS A 148 3.30 17.87 -35.58
N SER A 149 2.93 17.23 -34.50
CA SER A 149 3.84 16.77 -33.47
C SER A 149 3.59 15.29 -33.20
N LEU A 150 4.64 14.47 -33.20
CA LEU A 150 4.59 13.02 -32.97
C LEU A 150 5.56 12.65 -31.85
N SER A 151 5.10 11.89 -30.90
CA SER A 151 5.92 11.23 -29.87
C SER A 151 5.63 9.73 -29.89
N VAL A 152 6.70 8.92 -29.94
CA VAL A 152 6.62 7.46 -29.87
C VAL A 152 7.56 6.98 -28.78
N LEU A 153 7.05 6.14 -27.88
CA LEU A 153 7.80 5.50 -26.82
C LEU A 153 7.70 3.99 -26.96
N LEU A 154 8.84 3.30 -26.91
CA LEU A 154 8.94 1.86 -26.72
C LEU A 154 9.71 1.59 -25.44
N GLY A 155 9.25 0.65 -24.64
CA GLY A 155 9.87 0.38 -23.34
C GLY A 155 9.85 -1.09 -22.94
N GLN A 156 10.84 -1.44 -22.13
CA GLN A 156 10.93 -2.70 -21.43
C GLN A 156 11.25 -2.40 -19.96
N GLU A 157 10.55 -3.06 -19.03
CA GLU A 157 10.76 -2.91 -17.61
C GLU A 157 10.85 -4.27 -16.94
N ALA A 158 11.83 -4.44 -16.06
CA ALA A 158 11.98 -5.61 -15.21
C ALA A 158 12.05 -5.16 -13.75
N TYR A 159 11.20 -5.74 -12.91
CA TYR A 159 11.16 -5.51 -11.48
C TYR A 159 11.37 -6.81 -10.74
N ALA A 160 12.16 -6.79 -9.66
CA ALA A 160 12.36 -7.91 -8.74
C ALA A 160 12.35 -7.41 -7.31
N LEU A 161 11.67 -8.17 -6.44
CA LEU A 161 11.57 -7.94 -5.01
C LEU A 161 11.96 -9.22 -4.26
N GLU A 162 12.77 -9.09 -3.23
CA GLU A 162 13.02 -10.12 -2.21
C GLU A 162 12.73 -9.52 -0.83
N TYR A 163 11.77 -10.11 -0.13
CA TYR A 163 11.45 -9.81 1.26
C TYR A 163 11.88 -10.97 2.15
N LYS A 164 12.58 -10.66 3.24
CA LYS A 164 12.98 -11.64 4.25
C LYS A 164 12.53 -11.19 5.62
N LEU A 165 11.94 -12.10 6.36
CA LEU A 165 11.58 -11.91 7.76
C LEU A 165 12.31 -12.96 8.60
N LEU A 166 12.83 -12.52 9.74
CA LEU A 166 13.26 -13.33 10.85
C LEU A 166 12.72 -12.74 12.14
N SER A 167 11.98 -13.53 12.92
CA SER A 167 11.48 -13.10 14.22
C SER A 167 11.61 -14.21 15.26
N ALA A 168 11.80 -13.82 16.52
CA ALA A 168 11.83 -14.77 17.64
C ALA A 168 11.30 -14.09 18.91
N GLU A 169 10.61 -14.86 19.74
CA GLU A 169 10.16 -14.47 21.07
C GLU A 169 10.59 -15.51 22.09
N LYS A 170 11.12 -15.04 23.22
CA LYS A 170 11.41 -15.88 24.37
C LYS A 170 10.88 -15.24 25.65
N GLN A 171 10.62 -16.06 26.64
CA GLN A 171 10.07 -15.72 27.96
C GLN A 171 10.95 -16.31 29.07
N GLY A 172 10.81 -15.79 30.29
CA GLY A 172 11.49 -16.33 31.46
C GLY A 172 12.90 -15.78 31.61
N PHE A 173 13.01 -14.51 31.91
CA PHE A 173 14.28 -13.84 32.19
C PHE A 173 14.75 -14.09 33.63
N PRO A 174 16.06 -14.24 33.89
CA PRO A 174 16.59 -14.53 35.22
C PRO A 174 16.45 -13.35 36.19
N PHE A 175 16.51 -12.11 35.68
CA PHE A 175 16.36 -10.86 36.45
C PHE A 175 16.00 -9.71 35.50
N PRO A 176 15.44 -8.59 36.03
CA PRO A 176 15.06 -7.44 35.23
C PRO A 176 16.24 -6.73 34.59
N GLY A 177 15.97 -6.02 33.47
CA GLY A 177 16.97 -5.21 32.75
C GLY A 177 17.84 -6.01 31.76
N VAL A 178 17.70 -7.33 31.70
CA VAL A 178 18.30 -8.16 30.64
C VAL A 178 17.27 -8.31 29.52
N THR A 179 17.57 -7.76 28.34
CA THR A 179 16.63 -7.66 27.20
C THR A 179 16.97 -8.61 26.04
N GLU A 180 18.16 -9.25 26.09
CA GLU A 180 18.61 -10.13 25.03
C GLU A 180 17.90 -11.48 25.08
N ILE A 181 17.27 -11.88 23.97
CA ILE A 181 16.49 -13.15 23.89
C ILE A 181 17.32 -14.40 24.21
N GLY A 182 18.65 -14.32 24.03
CA GLY A 182 19.57 -15.39 24.41
C GLY A 182 19.54 -15.75 25.90
N SER A 183 19.20 -14.78 26.76
CA SER A 183 19.18 -14.93 28.22
C SER A 183 17.86 -15.52 28.75
N ALA A 184 16.80 -15.53 27.96
CA ALA A 184 15.51 -16.06 28.36
C ALA A 184 15.45 -17.59 28.21
N ALA A 185 14.74 -18.27 29.13
CA ALA A 185 14.74 -19.73 29.24
C ALA A 185 13.82 -20.43 28.24
N VAL A 186 12.65 -19.86 27.95
CA VAL A 186 11.57 -20.54 27.21
C VAL A 186 11.37 -19.90 25.85
N MET A 187 11.42 -20.71 24.78
CA MET A 187 11.05 -20.30 23.42
C MET A 187 9.50 -20.19 23.34
N SER A 188 9.00 -19.01 23.00
CA SER A 188 7.57 -18.75 22.79
C SER A 188 7.21 -18.87 21.31
N SER A 189 7.97 -18.21 20.43
CA SER A 189 7.80 -18.29 18.98
C SER A 189 9.11 -18.08 18.24
N MET A 190 9.20 -18.64 17.04
CA MET A 190 10.26 -18.36 16.07
C MET A 190 9.70 -18.53 14.68
N ASN A 191 9.97 -17.56 13.81
CA ASN A 191 9.52 -17.59 12.43
C ASN A 191 10.58 -17.02 11.49
N SER A 192 10.65 -17.58 10.28
CA SER A 192 11.44 -17.00 9.20
C SER A 192 10.88 -17.43 7.85
N TYR A 193 10.89 -16.52 6.89
CA TYR A 193 10.52 -16.84 5.52
C TYR A 193 11.12 -15.82 4.54
N THR A 194 11.10 -16.19 3.28
CA THR A 194 11.54 -15.34 2.17
C THR A 194 10.47 -15.33 1.10
N ASP A 195 9.98 -14.14 0.78
CA ASP A 195 9.06 -13.92 -0.33
C ASP A 195 9.78 -13.30 -1.51
N LYS A 196 9.37 -13.69 -2.73
CA LYS A 196 9.93 -13.18 -3.98
C LYS A 196 8.82 -12.81 -4.94
N TYR A 197 8.98 -11.64 -5.58
CA TYR A 197 8.09 -11.18 -6.62
C TYR A 197 8.89 -10.69 -7.82
N ARG A 198 8.42 -10.97 -9.02
CA ARG A 198 9.03 -10.51 -10.28
C ARG A 198 7.96 -10.08 -11.26
N LEU A 199 8.25 -9.01 -11.97
CA LEU A 199 7.43 -8.47 -13.03
C LEU A 199 8.31 -8.15 -14.24
N LEU A 200 7.89 -8.57 -15.42
CA LEU A 200 8.50 -8.20 -16.69
C LEU A 200 7.45 -7.56 -17.58
N SER A 201 7.75 -6.40 -18.14
CA SER A 201 6.81 -5.60 -18.90
C SER A 201 7.40 -5.12 -20.22
N TRP A 202 6.55 -5.09 -21.25
CA TRP A 202 6.82 -4.41 -22.53
C TRP A 202 5.73 -3.37 -22.72
N LEU A 203 6.12 -2.18 -23.12
CA LEU A 203 5.20 -1.06 -23.27
C LEU A 203 5.49 -0.26 -24.52
N SER A 204 4.44 0.32 -25.08
CA SER A 204 4.52 1.26 -26.18
C SER A 204 3.48 2.36 -26.00
N ARG A 205 3.82 3.57 -26.47
CA ARG A 205 2.92 4.72 -26.47
C ARG A 205 3.16 5.53 -27.72
N VAL A 206 2.09 6.03 -28.32
CA VAL A 206 2.11 6.97 -29.44
C VAL A 206 1.22 8.15 -29.05
N GLU A 207 1.73 9.34 -29.24
CA GLU A 207 1.00 10.59 -29.07
C GLU A 207 1.16 11.42 -30.34
N TYR A 208 0.06 11.95 -30.81
CA TYR A 208 0.02 12.77 -32.01
C TYR A 208 -0.82 14.02 -31.76
N ASP A 209 -0.29 15.13 -32.13
CA ASP A 209 -0.94 16.45 -32.09
C ASP A 209 -0.97 17.08 -33.48
N TYR A 210 -2.10 17.71 -33.84
CA TYR A 210 -2.25 18.50 -35.05
C TYR A 210 -2.75 19.89 -34.72
N LYS A 211 -1.93 20.87 -35.02
CA LYS A 211 -2.20 22.31 -34.85
C LYS A 211 -2.56 22.73 -33.42
N ASP A 212 -2.11 22.00 -32.41
CA ASP A 212 -2.52 22.24 -31.03
C ASP A 212 -4.07 22.25 -30.85
N ARG A 213 -4.77 21.52 -31.74
CA ARG A 213 -6.24 21.40 -31.75
C ARG A 213 -6.71 19.98 -31.52
N TYR A 214 -6.13 19.03 -32.24
CA TYR A 214 -6.54 17.63 -32.24
C TYR A 214 -5.43 16.77 -31.68
N TYR A 215 -5.70 16.07 -30.60
CA TYR A 215 -4.74 15.20 -29.94
C TYR A 215 -5.28 13.78 -29.94
N VAL A 216 -4.43 12.84 -30.31
CA VAL A 216 -4.72 11.41 -30.23
C VAL A 216 -3.58 10.71 -29.51
N SER A 217 -3.91 9.82 -28.60
CA SER A 217 -2.92 8.98 -27.90
C SER A 217 -3.35 7.54 -27.88
N GLY A 218 -2.38 6.63 -28.01
CA GLY A 218 -2.59 5.20 -27.84
C GLY A 218 -1.45 4.61 -27.02
N SER A 219 -1.77 3.70 -26.12
CA SER A 219 -0.76 2.93 -25.39
C SER A 219 -1.10 1.45 -25.39
N PHE A 220 -0.06 0.63 -25.35
CA PHE A 220 -0.17 -0.81 -25.15
C PHE A 220 0.91 -1.26 -24.18
N ARG A 221 0.53 -2.13 -23.23
CA ARG A 221 1.44 -2.73 -22.27
C ARG A 221 1.10 -4.21 -22.09
N THR A 222 2.11 -5.04 -21.99
CA THR A 222 1.96 -6.43 -21.58
C THR A 222 2.87 -6.71 -20.39
N ASP A 223 2.30 -7.29 -19.33
CA ASP A 223 2.96 -7.52 -18.05
C ASP A 223 2.92 -8.99 -17.69
N GLY A 224 4.09 -9.57 -17.40
CA GLY A 224 4.23 -10.95 -16.93
C GLY A 224 4.56 -10.97 -15.43
N SER A 225 3.57 -11.37 -14.60
CA SER A 225 3.71 -11.44 -13.14
C SER A 225 4.05 -12.84 -12.65
N SER A 226 4.99 -12.94 -11.70
CA SER A 226 5.30 -14.21 -11.03
C SER A 226 4.21 -14.72 -10.09
N ARG A 227 3.17 -13.93 -9.82
CA ARG A 227 2.01 -14.33 -9.01
C ARG A 227 1.09 -15.32 -9.70
N PHE A 228 1.22 -15.47 -11.03
CA PHE A 228 0.40 -16.35 -11.86
C PHE A 228 1.23 -17.48 -12.48
N HIS A 229 0.53 -18.57 -12.80
CA HIS A 229 1.12 -19.70 -13.51
C HIS A 229 1.72 -19.27 -14.86
N PRO A 230 2.84 -19.89 -15.33
CA PRO A 230 3.48 -19.54 -16.61
C PRO A 230 2.53 -19.34 -17.79
N ASP A 231 1.47 -20.14 -17.89
CA ASP A 231 0.51 -20.09 -19.00
C ASP A 231 -0.44 -18.90 -18.92
N ASN A 232 -0.65 -18.30 -17.72
CA ASN A 232 -1.63 -17.24 -17.48
C ASN A 232 -1.00 -15.95 -16.91
N ARG A 233 0.34 -15.88 -16.85
CA ARG A 233 1.04 -14.75 -16.20
C ARG A 233 1.02 -13.44 -16.98
N TRP A 234 0.74 -13.48 -18.29
CA TRP A 234 0.81 -12.33 -19.16
C TRP A 234 -0.54 -11.62 -19.29
N GLY A 235 -0.65 -10.42 -18.72
CA GLY A 235 -1.75 -9.49 -18.94
C GLY A 235 -1.47 -8.57 -20.13
N LYS A 236 -2.52 -8.17 -20.85
CA LYS A 236 -2.45 -7.22 -21.96
C LYS A 236 -3.36 -6.04 -21.67
N PHE A 237 -2.78 -4.86 -21.65
CA PHE A 237 -3.44 -3.61 -21.27
C PHE A 237 -3.23 -2.58 -22.36
N TRP A 238 -4.20 -1.71 -22.53
CA TRP A 238 -4.16 -0.72 -23.61
C TRP A 238 -5.01 0.48 -23.25
N SER A 239 -4.70 1.61 -23.87
CA SER A 239 -5.56 2.80 -23.79
C SER A 239 -5.57 3.54 -25.10
N LEU A 240 -6.72 4.15 -25.40
CA LEU A 240 -6.91 5.11 -26.49
C LEU A 240 -7.48 6.38 -25.89
N GLY A 241 -6.94 7.51 -26.27
CA GLY A 241 -7.41 8.83 -25.87
C GLY A 241 -7.47 9.78 -27.05
N GLY A 242 -8.45 10.67 -27.01
CA GLY A 242 -8.56 11.75 -27.98
C GLY A 242 -9.03 13.03 -27.27
N SER A 243 -8.56 14.16 -27.74
CA SER A 243 -9.10 15.44 -27.29
C SER A 243 -9.08 16.49 -28.41
N TRP A 244 -10.05 17.39 -28.31
CA TRP A 244 -10.23 18.49 -29.23
C TRP A 244 -10.24 19.80 -28.46
N ARG A 245 -9.24 20.65 -28.73
CA ARG A 245 -9.19 22.00 -28.18
C ARG A 245 -10.01 22.94 -29.05
N ILE A 246 -11.28 23.04 -28.74
CA ILE A 246 -12.28 23.82 -29.49
C ILE A 246 -11.90 25.30 -29.50
N SER A 247 -11.36 25.82 -28.38
CA SER A 247 -10.94 27.23 -28.29
C SER A 247 -9.89 27.65 -29.31
N ASN A 248 -9.13 26.70 -29.88
CA ASN A 248 -8.11 27.01 -30.90
C ASN A 248 -8.66 26.99 -32.33
N GLU A 249 -9.95 26.72 -32.53
CA GLU A 249 -10.58 26.73 -33.85
C GLU A 249 -10.84 28.16 -34.37
N GLU A 250 -10.79 28.33 -35.70
CA GLU A 250 -10.99 29.61 -36.33
C GLU A 250 -12.34 30.26 -35.99
N PHE A 251 -13.40 29.44 -35.87
CA PHE A 251 -14.75 29.90 -35.52
C PHE A 251 -14.87 30.36 -34.06
N MET A 252 -13.90 30.02 -33.21
CA MET A 252 -13.86 30.44 -31.79
C MET A 252 -13.09 31.74 -31.57
N LYS A 253 -12.36 32.25 -32.57
CA LYS A 253 -11.62 33.53 -32.48
C LYS A 253 -12.45 34.71 -31.94
N PRO A 254 -13.72 34.91 -32.34
CA PRO A 254 -14.53 36.01 -31.81
C PRO A 254 -14.75 35.93 -30.29
N TYR A 255 -14.61 34.73 -29.67
CA TYR A 255 -14.83 34.48 -28.25
C TYR A 255 -13.54 34.48 -27.42
N SER A 256 -12.38 34.61 -28.04
CA SER A 256 -11.06 34.56 -27.38
C SER A 256 -10.82 35.67 -26.35
N SER A 257 -11.64 36.72 -26.34
CA SER A 257 -11.55 37.79 -25.35
C SER A 257 -12.00 37.36 -23.94
N TRP A 258 -12.82 36.32 -23.84
CA TRP A 258 -13.32 35.83 -22.57
C TRP A 258 -13.19 34.31 -22.38
N LEU A 259 -13.05 33.54 -23.47
CA LEU A 259 -12.88 32.09 -23.44
C LEU A 259 -11.42 31.73 -23.69
N ASP A 260 -10.67 31.44 -22.63
CA ASP A 260 -9.24 31.17 -22.68
C ASP A 260 -8.95 29.72 -23.11
N ASN A 261 -9.79 28.76 -22.69
CA ASN A 261 -9.67 27.37 -23.08
C ASN A 261 -11.04 26.68 -23.08
N LEU A 262 -11.26 25.85 -24.08
CA LEU A 262 -12.37 24.90 -24.15
C LEU A 262 -11.87 23.64 -24.84
N LYS A 263 -11.79 22.54 -24.09
CA LYS A 263 -11.23 21.27 -24.55
C LYS A 263 -12.15 20.10 -24.21
N LEU A 264 -12.66 19.44 -25.22
CA LEU A 264 -13.35 18.15 -25.07
C LEU A 264 -12.33 17.02 -25.06
N LYS A 265 -12.49 16.06 -24.16
CA LYS A 265 -11.60 14.88 -24.03
C LYS A 265 -12.41 13.60 -23.84
N ALA A 266 -11.91 12.52 -24.41
CA ALA A 266 -12.44 11.19 -24.19
C ALA A 266 -11.32 10.17 -24.14
N SER A 267 -11.44 9.15 -23.28
CA SER A 267 -10.50 8.05 -23.19
C SER A 267 -11.20 6.73 -22.88
N TYR A 268 -10.64 5.64 -23.41
CA TYR A 268 -11.06 4.29 -23.09
C TYR A 268 -9.84 3.38 -23.00
N GLY A 269 -9.80 2.55 -21.94
CA GLY A 269 -8.66 1.67 -21.74
C GLY A 269 -8.91 0.55 -20.75
N ALA A 270 -7.95 -0.36 -20.69
CA ALA A 270 -7.89 -1.49 -19.80
C ALA A 270 -6.61 -1.42 -18.97
N VAL A 271 -6.71 -1.59 -17.65
CA VAL A 271 -5.61 -1.66 -16.68
C VAL A 271 -5.71 -2.96 -15.89
N GLY A 272 -4.57 -3.60 -15.60
CA GLY A 272 -4.51 -4.84 -14.83
C GLY A 272 -4.31 -4.63 -13.34
N ASN A 273 -4.73 -5.64 -12.56
CA ASN A 273 -4.35 -5.81 -11.17
C ASN A 273 -3.98 -7.28 -10.93
N ASP A 274 -2.83 -7.53 -10.29
CA ASP A 274 -2.34 -8.87 -9.93
C ASP A 274 -2.30 -9.11 -8.41
N ASN A 275 -2.79 -8.16 -7.60
CA ASN A 275 -2.65 -8.22 -6.16
C ASN A 275 -3.72 -9.07 -5.48
N LEU A 276 -3.30 -10.19 -4.90
CA LEU A 276 -4.10 -11.13 -4.09
C LEU A 276 -3.66 -11.17 -2.61
N GLY A 277 -2.83 -10.22 -2.17
CA GLY A 277 -2.25 -10.23 -0.81
C GLY A 277 -1.18 -11.33 -0.60
N THR A 278 -0.80 -12.06 -1.66
CA THR A 278 0.24 -13.09 -1.64
C THR A 278 1.01 -13.11 -2.96
N TYR A 279 2.26 -13.59 -2.92
CA TYR A 279 3.09 -13.75 -4.11
C TYR A 279 2.94 -15.14 -4.77
N TYR A 280 2.21 -16.08 -4.15
CA TYR A 280 2.15 -17.49 -4.55
C TYR A 280 0.71 -17.98 -4.76
N ALA A 281 -0.17 -17.09 -5.20
CA ALA A 281 -1.62 -17.35 -5.26
C ALA A 281 -2.03 -18.59 -6.08
N TYR A 282 -1.31 -18.89 -7.16
CA TYR A 282 -1.62 -20.05 -8.01
C TYR A 282 -1.09 -21.39 -7.49
N GLN A 283 -0.19 -21.34 -6.48
CA GLN A 283 0.49 -22.55 -5.96
C GLN A 283 -0.31 -23.20 -4.83
N GLY A 284 -0.30 -24.53 -4.80
CA GLY A 284 -0.68 -25.27 -3.60
C GLY A 284 0.44 -25.15 -2.57
N LEU A 285 0.10 -24.73 -1.36
CA LEU A 285 1.07 -24.49 -0.29
C LEU A 285 0.76 -25.36 0.92
N TYR A 286 1.81 -25.65 1.68
CA TYR A 286 1.74 -26.34 2.95
C TYR A 286 2.13 -25.38 4.08
N ALA A 287 1.38 -25.40 5.18
CA ALA A 287 1.84 -24.88 6.46
C ALA A 287 2.78 -25.89 7.09
N THR A 288 3.92 -25.42 7.58
CA THR A 288 4.92 -26.21 8.33
C THR A 288 4.73 -26.00 9.83
N GLY A 289 5.47 -26.75 10.67
CA GLY A 289 5.39 -26.57 12.11
C GLY A 289 4.24 -27.33 12.77
N MET A 290 3.51 -28.18 12.05
CA MET A 290 2.45 -29.05 12.57
C MET A 290 3.08 -30.35 13.15
N ASN A 291 4.07 -30.16 14.03
CA ASN A 291 4.93 -31.24 14.50
C ASN A 291 4.20 -32.18 15.49
N ASN A 292 4.48 -33.46 15.40
CA ASN A 292 4.14 -34.45 16.42
C ASN A 292 5.37 -34.71 17.29
N TYR A 293 5.51 -33.99 18.39
CA TYR A 293 6.67 -33.97 19.28
C TYR A 293 7.94 -33.57 18.52
N ARG A 294 8.81 -34.52 18.11
CA ARG A 294 10.05 -34.25 17.33
C ARG A 294 9.91 -34.55 15.84
N ASP A 295 8.80 -35.16 15.44
CA ASP A 295 8.55 -35.47 14.04
C ASP A 295 7.97 -34.25 13.32
N PRO A 296 8.64 -33.73 12.26
CA PRO A 296 8.16 -32.58 11.53
C PRO A 296 6.88 -32.92 10.77
N GLY A 297 5.87 -32.06 10.90
CA GLY A 297 4.58 -32.23 10.24
C GLY A 297 4.25 -31.05 9.34
N VAL A 298 3.43 -31.33 8.31
CA VAL A 298 2.93 -30.35 7.35
C VAL A 298 1.43 -30.56 7.12
N MET A 299 0.72 -29.48 6.85
CA MET A 299 -0.69 -29.49 6.49
C MET A 299 -0.91 -28.64 5.24
N VAL A 300 -1.81 -29.06 4.34
CA VAL A 300 -2.20 -28.24 3.19
C VAL A 300 -2.80 -26.93 3.70
N SER A 301 -2.23 -25.80 3.34
CA SER A 301 -2.70 -24.46 3.74
C SER A 301 -3.36 -23.69 2.62
N ARG A 302 -3.09 -24.04 1.37
CA ARG A 302 -3.66 -23.39 0.18
C ARG A 302 -3.84 -24.40 -0.95
N LEU A 303 -4.98 -24.34 -1.60
CA LEU A 303 -5.24 -25.11 -2.82
C LEU A 303 -4.63 -24.42 -4.04
N SER A 304 -4.07 -25.20 -4.96
CA SER A 304 -3.55 -24.66 -6.21
C SER A 304 -4.68 -24.22 -7.15
N ASN A 305 -4.48 -23.10 -7.84
CA ASN A 305 -5.31 -22.69 -8.96
C ASN A 305 -4.45 -22.12 -10.10
N LYS A 306 -4.16 -22.96 -11.09
CA LYS A 306 -3.32 -22.57 -12.23
C LYS A 306 -4.05 -21.66 -13.23
N GLU A 307 -5.39 -21.55 -13.13
CA GLU A 307 -6.23 -20.72 -14.01
C GLU A 307 -6.27 -19.25 -13.59
N LEU A 308 -5.67 -18.92 -12.41
CA LEU A 308 -5.60 -17.54 -11.95
C LEU A 308 -4.90 -16.65 -12.98
N LYS A 309 -5.53 -15.54 -13.29
CA LYS A 309 -5.08 -14.51 -14.23
C LYS A 309 -5.29 -13.11 -13.68
N TRP A 310 -4.81 -12.13 -14.41
CA TRP A 310 -4.99 -10.73 -14.12
C TRP A 310 -6.46 -10.33 -14.00
N GLU A 311 -6.80 -9.56 -12.99
CA GLU A 311 -8.03 -8.77 -12.95
C GLU A 311 -7.92 -7.64 -13.97
N THR A 312 -9.00 -7.33 -14.68
CA THR A 312 -9.03 -6.28 -15.70
C THR A 312 -10.01 -5.17 -15.32
N ASN A 313 -9.49 -3.95 -15.26
CA ASN A 313 -10.26 -2.73 -15.02
C ASN A 313 -10.43 -1.97 -16.34
N LEU A 314 -11.64 -2.01 -16.91
CA LEU A 314 -12.02 -1.22 -18.09
C LEU A 314 -12.53 0.13 -17.63
N GLN A 315 -11.98 1.22 -18.17
CA GLN A 315 -12.36 2.58 -17.82
C GLN A 315 -12.67 3.40 -19.07
N PHE A 316 -13.82 4.04 -19.08
CA PHE A 316 -14.23 5.02 -20.08
C PHE A 316 -14.48 6.36 -19.41
N ASN A 317 -13.87 7.41 -19.94
CA ASN A 317 -14.03 8.78 -19.46
C ASN A 317 -14.38 9.69 -20.62
N VAL A 318 -15.27 10.67 -20.37
CA VAL A 318 -15.52 11.79 -21.27
C VAL A 318 -15.66 13.06 -20.42
N GLY A 319 -14.96 14.13 -20.83
CA GLY A 319 -14.89 15.34 -20.03
C GLY A 319 -14.68 16.60 -20.85
N LEU A 320 -14.96 17.71 -20.22
CA LEU A 320 -14.80 19.07 -20.73
C LEU A 320 -13.90 19.84 -19.77
N ASP A 321 -12.81 20.39 -20.29
CA ASP A 321 -11.97 21.35 -19.57
C ASP A 321 -12.26 22.75 -20.11
N PHE A 322 -12.38 23.75 -19.24
CA PHE A 322 -12.65 25.12 -19.63
C PHE A 322 -11.86 26.12 -18.80
N ALA A 323 -11.58 27.26 -19.40
CA ALA A 323 -11.04 28.43 -18.71
C ALA A 323 -11.65 29.70 -19.31
N VAL A 324 -12.06 30.63 -18.45
CA VAL A 324 -12.74 31.88 -18.85
C VAL A 324 -12.21 33.07 -18.07
N LEU A 325 -12.04 34.21 -18.80
CA LEU A 325 -11.63 35.51 -18.26
C LEU A 325 -10.32 35.47 -17.46
N ASN A 326 -9.44 34.51 -17.69
CA ASN A 326 -8.24 34.26 -16.90
C ASN A 326 -8.47 34.18 -15.38
N LYS A 327 -9.71 33.89 -14.96
CA LYS A 327 -10.13 33.87 -13.55
C LYS A 327 -10.77 32.58 -13.13
N LEU A 328 -11.61 32.00 -13.96
CA LEU A 328 -12.33 30.77 -13.67
C LEU A 328 -11.84 29.67 -14.60
N SER A 329 -11.36 28.57 -14.04
CA SER A 329 -11.05 27.35 -14.76
C SER A 329 -11.66 26.14 -14.07
N GLY A 330 -11.89 25.09 -14.83
CA GLY A 330 -12.45 23.88 -14.26
C GLY A 330 -12.53 22.74 -15.23
N SER A 331 -12.96 21.61 -14.71
CA SER A 331 -13.26 20.41 -15.49
C SER A 331 -14.54 19.76 -15.00
N VAL A 332 -15.25 19.14 -15.92
CA VAL A 332 -16.37 18.23 -15.62
C VAL A 332 -16.11 16.94 -16.39
N GLU A 333 -16.13 15.82 -15.72
CA GLU A 333 -15.86 14.52 -16.32
C GLU A 333 -16.91 13.50 -15.88
N TRP A 334 -17.45 12.75 -16.81
CA TRP A 334 -18.20 11.54 -16.55
C TRP A 334 -17.30 10.32 -16.77
N PHE A 335 -17.35 9.38 -15.83
CA PHE A 335 -16.58 8.15 -15.89
C PHE A 335 -17.43 6.90 -15.70
N SER A 336 -16.98 5.80 -16.30
CA SER A 336 -17.49 4.46 -16.07
C SER A 336 -16.34 3.48 -15.98
N ARG A 337 -16.13 2.90 -14.80
CA ARG A 337 -15.11 1.89 -14.54
C ARG A 337 -15.78 0.55 -14.27
N LYS A 338 -15.38 -0.48 -15.01
CA LYS A 338 -15.82 -1.86 -14.79
C LYS A 338 -14.63 -2.73 -14.47
N SER A 339 -14.57 -3.24 -13.23
CA SER A 339 -13.63 -4.29 -12.81
C SER A 339 -14.21 -5.63 -13.15
N LYS A 340 -13.48 -6.42 -13.92
CA LYS A 340 -13.84 -7.77 -14.37
C LYS A 340 -12.87 -8.79 -13.83
N ASP A 341 -13.36 -10.03 -13.66
CA ASP A 341 -12.54 -11.15 -13.21
C ASP A 341 -11.82 -10.79 -11.89
N LEU A 342 -12.56 -10.20 -10.94
CA LEU A 342 -12.00 -9.78 -9.63
C LEU A 342 -11.28 -10.95 -8.99
N LEU A 343 -10.09 -10.67 -8.48
CA LEU A 343 -9.29 -11.61 -7.71
C LEU A 343 -9.87 -11.70 -6.30
N PHE A 344 -10.43 -12.85 -5.95
CA PHE A 344 -11.15 -13.05 -4.71
C PHE A 344 -10.95 -14.48 -4.16
N THR A 345 -10.89 -14.60 -2.84
CA THR A 345 -10.89 -15.92 -2.18
C THR A 345 -12.32 -16.37 -1.97
N LEU A 346 -12.76 -17.35 -2.73
CA LEU A 346 -14.08 -17.98 -2.60
C LEU A 346 -14.10 -18.85 -1.36
N PRO A 347 -14.96 -18.58 -0.35
CA PRO A 347 -15.08 -19.39 0.84
C PRO A 347 -15.46 -20.84 0.51
N MET A 348 -14.94 -21.79 1.27
CA MET A 348 -15.27 -23.20 1.15
C MET A 348 -15.96 -23.72 2.42
N ALA A 349 -16.75 -24.78 2.31
CA ALA A 349 -17.36 -25.42 3.47
C ALA A 349 -16.27 -25.87 4.47
N PRO A 350 -16.43 -25.62 5.78
CA PRO A 350 -15.44 -26.02 6.80
C PRO A 350 -15.09 -27.52 6.76
N SER A 351 -16.01 -28.38 6.32
CA SER A 351 -15.80 -29.82 6.13
C SER A 351 -14.71 -30.18 5.11
N THR A 352 -14.29 -29.24 4.26
CA THR A 352 -13.17 -29.43 3.31
C THR A 352 -11.81 -29.29 3.99
N GLY A 353 -11.75 -28.75 5.22
CA GLY A 353 -10.51 -28.39 5.90
C GLY A 353 -9.82 -27.13 5.35
N MET A 354 -10.46 -26.42 4.40
CA MET A 354 -9.91 -25.23 3.77
C MET A 354 -10.83 -24.03 4.00
N SER A 355 -10.23 -22.84 4.19
CA SER A 355 -10.97 -21.58 4.33
C SER A 355 -11.54 -21.08 3.00
N GLY A 356 -10.86 -21.38 1.90
CA GLY A 356 -11.28 -20.93 0.57
C GLY A 356 -10.27 -21.28 -0.53
N ILE A 357 -10.64 -20.90 -1.75
CA ILE A 357 -9.80 -21.02 -2.94
C ILE A 357 -9.78 -19.69 -3.72
N ASP A 358 -8.59 -19.25 -4.12
CA ASP A 358 -8.45 -18.01 -4.90
C ASP A 358 -8.93 -18.23 -6.34
N ARG A 359 -9.80 -17.34 -6.82
CA ARG A 359 -10.37 -17.38 -8.17
C ARG A 359 -10.59 -15.99 -8.74
N ASN A 360 -10.67 -15.91 -10.06
CA ASN A 360 -11.16 -14.74 -10.78
C ASN A 360 -12.69 -14.82 -10.86
N ILE A 361 -13.39 -14.12 -9.95
CA ILE A 361 -14.85 -14.17 -9.84
C ILE A 361 -15.44 -12.80 -9.57
N GLY A 362 -16.63 -12.59 -10.15
CA GLY A 362 -17.38 -11.35 -9.95
C GLY A 362 -16.93 -10.19 -10.83
N ASP A 363 -17.86 -9.30 -11.06
CA ASP A 363 -17.64 -8.01 -11.73
C ASP A 363 -18.28 -6.89 -10.91
N VAL A 364 -17.60 -5.74 -10.84
CA VAL A 364 -18.10 -4.53 -10.20
C VAL A 364 -18.04 -3.37 -11.17
N LYS A 365 -19.07 -2.52 -11.17
CA LYS A 365 -19.14 -1.30 -11.97
C LYS A 365 -19.28 -0.07 -11.07
N ASN A 366 -18.39 0.90 -11.31
CA ASN A 366 -18.45 2.25 -10.74
C ASN A 366 -18.68 3.24 -11.87
N GLN A 367 -19.65 4.13 -11.73
CA GLN A 367 -19.88 5.21 -12.69
C GLN A 367 -20.32 6.46 -11.98
N GLY A 368 -19.89 7.61 -12.46
CA GLY A 368 -20.17 8.87 -11.80
C GLY A 368 -19.74 10.08 -12.58
N VAL A 369 -19.85 11.23 -11.93
CA VAL A 369 -19.43 12.54 -12.42
C VAL A 369 -18.46 13.12 -11.41
N GLU A 370 -17.39 13.71 -11.91
CA GLU A 370 -16.42 14.50 -11.15
C GLU A 370 -16.37 15.91 -11.71
N PHE A 371 -16.19 16.88 -10.82
CA PHE A 371 -15.94 18.25 -11.24
C PHE A 371 -14.84 18.89 -10.38
N SER A 372 -14.12 19.80 -10.99
CA SER A 372 -13.20 20.71 -10.31
C SER A 372 -13.39 22.11 -10.83
N LEU A 373 -13.34 23.10 -9.94
CA LEU A 373 -13.42 24.52 -10.25
C LEU A 373 -12.32 25.26 -9.48
N ASN A 374 -11.60 26.11 -10.17
CA ASN A 374 -10.63 27.04 -9.60
C ASN A 374 -11.04 28.44 -9.97
N TYR A 375 -11.26 29.31 -8.99
CA TYR A 375 -11.64 30.71 -9.19
C TYR A 375 -10.65 31.66 -8.53
N ALA A 376 -9.96 32.47 -9.34
CA ALA A 376 -9.11 33.55 -8.87
C ALA A 376 -9.98 34.78 -8.55
N ALA A 377 -10.53 34.79 -7.32
CA ALA A 377 -11.45 35.85 -6.87
C ALA A 377 -10.74 37.22 -6.86
N ILE A 378 -9.53 37.26 -6.32
CA ILE A 378 -8.68 38.46 -6.33
C ILE A 378 -7.27 38.03 -6.72
N SER A 379 -6.72 38.73 -7.71
CA SER A 379 -5.33 38.51 -8.14
C SER A 379 -4.71 39.85 -8.52
N ASN A 380 -4.04 40.47 -7.55
CA ASN A 380 -3.27 41.70 -7.75
C ASN A 380 -1.85 41.53 -7.19
N LYS A 381 -1.04 42.59 -7.25
CA LYS A 381 0.37 42.53 -6.85
C LYS A 381 0.58 42.18 -5.37
N ASP A 382 -0.32 42.64 -4.51
CA ASP A 382 -0.17 42.60 -3.05
C ASP A 382 -1.06 41.53 -2.39
N PHE A 383 -2.13 41.07 -3.09
CA PHE A 383 -3.10 40.13 -2.53
C PHE A 383 -3.60 39.15 -3.59
N LYS A 384 -3.58 37.85 -3.25
CA LYS A 384 -4.14 36.79 -4.06
C LYS A 384 -5.12 35.96 -3.24
N TRP A 385 -6.32 35.79 -3.77
CA TRP A 385 -7.34 34.91 -3.18
C TRP A 385 -7.89 33.99 -4.27
N THR A 386 -7.68 32.70 -4.09
CA THR A 386 -8.21 31.65 -4.96
C THR A 386 -9.18 30.77 -4.19
N ILE A 387 -10.20 30.30 -4.85
CA ILE A 387 -11.21 29.37 -4.32
C ILE A 387 -11.16 28.12 -5.19
N ASP A 388 -10.85 26.98 -4.56
CA ASP A 388 -10.84 25.68 -5.19
C ASP A 388 -12.00 24.85 -4.68
N LEU A 389 -12.84 24.35 -5.60
CA LEU A 389 -13.96 23.46 -5.32
C LEU A 389 -13.80 22.19 -6.13
N ASN A 390 -13.99 21.04 -5.50
CA ASN A 390 -14.07 19.77 -6.18
C ASN A 390 -15.18 18.91 -5.58
N GLY A 391 -15.71 18.00 -6.39
CA GLY A 391 -16.73 17.08 -5.95
C GLY A 391 -16.87 15.90 -6.87
N THR A 392 -17.24 14.76 -6.28
CA THR A 392 -17.48 13.50 -6.98
C THR A 392 -18.79 12.89 -6.52
N SER A 393 -19.61 12.47 -7.48
CA SER A 393 -20.81 11.67 -7.22
C SER A 393 -20.76 10.40 -8.04
N TYR A 394 -20.86 9.24 -7.39
CA TYR A 394 -20.79 7.97 -8.11
C TYR A 394 -21.71 6.91 -7.52
N LYS A 395 -22.00 5.88 -8.35
CA LYS A 395 -22.74 4.68 -7.96
C LYS A 395 -21.85 3.45 -8.17
N ASN A 396 -21.79 2.61 -7.15
CA ASN A 396 -21.14 1.30 -7.19
C ASN A 396 -22.21 0.21 -7.35
N ARG A 397 -21.96 -0.78 -8.22
CA ARG A 397 -22.85 -1.96 -8.40
C ARG A 397 -22.03 -3.20 -8.68
N ILE A 398 -22.33 -4.27 -7.96
CA ILE A 398 -21.90 -5.61 -8.34
C ILE A 398 -22.73 -6.03 -9.56
N THR A 399 -22.10 -6.41 -10.67
CA THR A 399 -22.75 -6.75 -11.92
C THR A 399 -22.69 -8.24 -12.23
N LYS A 400 -21.83 -8.99 -11.53
CA LYS A 400 -21.72 -10.44 -11.63
C LYS A 400 -21.28 -11.04 -10.30
N LEU A 401 -21.93 -12.08 -9.83
CA LEU A 401 -21.56 -12.93 -8.70
C LEU A 401 -21.44 -14.38 -9.14
N PRO A 402 -20.70 -15.24 -8.43
CA PRO A 402 -20.71 -16.68 -8.63
C PRO A 402 -22.12 -17.23 -8.39
N GLN A 403 -22.59 -18.12 -9.26
CA GLN A 403 -23.94 -18.69 -9.17
C GLN A 403 -24.18 -19.45 -7.84
N ALA A 404 -23.15 -20.06 -7.28
CA ALA A 404 -23.24 -20.79 -6.01
C ALA A 404 -23.59 -19.90 -4.81
N GLU A 405 -23.16 -18.61 -4.83
CA GLU A 405 -23.45 -17.66 -3.74
C GLU A 405 -24.82 -16.99 -3.90
N VAL A 406 -25.30 -16.84 -5.13
CA VAL A 406 -26.66 -16.32 -5.40
C VAL A 406 -27.73 -17.29 -4.89
N ASN A 407 -27.43 -18.59 -4.86
CA ASN A 407 -28.36 -19.64 -4.41
C ASN A 407 -28.27 -19.90 -2.88
N ALA A 408 -27.29 -19.32 -2.19
CA ALA A 408 -27.09 -19.50 -0.74
C ALA A 408 -27.71 -18.37 0.11
N GLY A 409 -28.20 -17.30 -0.49
CA GLY A 409 -28.93 -16.20 0.11
C GLY A 409 -30.37 -16.22 -0.26
#